data_33aa0d1fb2021c83a4a71107abbd8899
#
_entry.id   33aa0d1fb2021c83a4a71107abbd8899
#
_cell.length_a   1.000
_cell.length_b   1.000
_cell.length_c   1.000
_cell.angle_alpha   90.00
_cell.angle_beta   90.00
_cell.angle_gamma   90.00
#
_symmetry.space_group_name_H-M   'P 1'
#
loop_
_entity.id
_entity.type
_entity.pdbx_description
1 polymer ?
#
loop_
_entity_poly.entity_id
_entity_poly.type
_entity_poly.pdbx_seq_one_letter_code
_entity_poly.pdbx_strand_id
1 'polypeptide(L)'
;MIRQTKGKMFLADERGLNETEWFRSWNTFNFGKYFNEHKDPFGNLYVVNDDTLDGGRSLRMIIEEHSYVILVPVAGAIAYKDNLGNQNLIAAGQIQVLDLAKDAMIEITNPFKEGLVNFLQIWITADKVKETATSNLLTYDVNKYLDSLIKIFPESSGSSSLPFTVSIGKFSGRAENLIFFKPLQTSLMGGF
;
A
#
# COMPACT_ATOMS: atom_id res chain seq x y z
N MET A 1 -19.08 26.76 -7.69
CA MET A 1 -17.85 26.76 -8.49
C MET A 1 -17.01 25.60 -8.00
N ILE A 2 -16.80 24.54 -8.81
CA ILE A 2 -15.97 23.39 -8.43
C ILE A 2 -14.51 23.84 -8.57
N ARG A 3 -13.77 23.86 -7.48
CA ARG A 3 -12.35 24.22 -7.48
C ARG A 3 -11.55 22.97 -7.85
N GLN A 4 -10.92 22.97 -9.00
CA GLN A 4 -10.04 21.86 -9.43
C GLN A 4 -8.81 21.81 -8.52
N THR A 5 -8.58 20.65 -7.90
CA THR A 5 -7.36 20.39 -7.11
C THR A 5 -6.22 20.01 -8.06
N LYS A 6 -5.02 20.55 -7.82
CA LYS A 6 -3.83 20.11 -8.55
C LYS A 6 -3.58 18.63 -8.26
N GLY A 7 -3.53 17.81 -9.32
CA GLY A 7 -3.18 16.40 -9.25
C GLY A 7 -1.89 16.11 -10.01
N LYS A 8 -1.19 15.05 -9.63
CA LYS A 8 -0.07 14.48 -10.38
C LYS A 8 -0.49 13.09 -10.86
N MET A 9 -0.29 12.83 -12.14
CA MET A 9 -0.57 11.53 -12.75
C MET A 9 0.73 10.75 -12.90
N PHE A 10 0.71 9.49 -12.49
CA PHE A 10 1.82 8.55 -12.70
C PHE A 10 1.35 7.49 -13.67
N LEU A 11 1.93 7.48 -14.87
CA LEU A 11 1.56 6.53 -15.92
C LEU A 11 2.18 5.16 -15.65
N ALA A 12 1.42 4.11 -15.94
CA ALA A 12 1.84 2.74 -15.69
C ALA A 12 3.03 2.29 -16.55
N ASP A 13 3.12 2.79 -17.77
CA ASP A 13 4.19 2.54 -18.74
C ASP A 13 5.48 3.31 -18.43
N GLU A 14 5.42 4.30 -17.53
CA GLU A 14 6.57 5.04 -17.03
C GLU A 14 7.12 4.50 -15.70
N ARG A 15 6.59 3.41 -15.19
CA ARG A 15 7.10 2.78 -13.96
C ARG A 15 8.47 2.17 -14.18
N GLY A 16 9.31 2.22 -13.17
CA GLY A 16 10.59 1.53 -13.17
C GLY A 16 10.44 0.03 -13.03
N LEU A 17 11.42 -0.71 -13.48
CA LEU A 17 11.44 -2.15 -13.40
C LEU A 17 12.67 -2.63 -12.60
N ASN A 18 12.40 -3.41 -11.55
CA ASN A 18 13.38 -4.28 -10.91
C ASN A 18 13.01 -5.73 -11.24
N GLU A 19 13.92 -6.47 -11.87
CA GLU A 19 13.63 -7.84 -12.30
C GLU A 19 14.80 -8.77 -12.02
N THR A 20 14.47 -9.99 -11.60
CA THR A 20 15.36 -11.14 -11.48
C THR A 20 14.65 -12.35 -12.11
N GLU A 21 15.27 -13.54 -12.09
CA GLU A 21 14.65 -14.77 -12.58
C GLU A 21 13.35 -15.16 -11.85
N TRP A 22 13.19 -14.75 -10.60
CA TRP A 22 12.10 -15.19 -9.71
C TRP A 22 11.28 -14.03 -9.11
N PHE A 23 11.64 -12.79 -9.43
CA PHE A 23 10.98 -11.59 -8.89
C PHE A 23 10.91 -10.51 -9.94
N ARG A 24 9.75 -9.86 -10.03
CA ARG A 24 9.53 -8.66 -10.84
C ARG A 24 8.78 -7.62 -10.01
N SER A 25 9.23 -6.38 -10.09
CA SER A 25 8.61 -5.25 -9.41
C SER A 25 8.49 -4.06 -10.37
N TRP A 26 7.28 -3.57 -10.54
CA TRP A 26 7.00 -2.31 -11.22
C TRP A 26 6.90 -1.19 -10.20
N ASN A 27 7.86 -0.26 -10.22
CA ASN A 27 8.02 0.78 -9.20
C ASN A 27 7.51 2.13 -9.70
N THR A 28 6.57 2.74 -8.98
CA THR A 28 6.08 4.10 -9.29
C THR A 28 7.09 5.17 -8.89
N PHE A 29 7.78 4.96 -7.76
CA PHE A 29 8.83 5.81 -7.21
C PHE A 29 10.17 5.07 -7.18
N ASN A 30 11.23 5.77 -6.77
CA ASN A 30 12.53 5.17 -6.57
C ASN A 30 12.47 4.08 -5.50
N PHE A 31 12.92 2.87 -5.84
CA PHE A 31 12.92 1.74 -4.92
C PHE A 31 13.94 0.68 -5.33
N GLY A 32 14.67 0.13 -4.35
CA GLY A 32 15.68 -0.90 -4.57
C GLY A 32 16.80 -0.43 -5.50
N LYS A 33 16.95 -1.10 -6.64
CA LYS A 33 17.96 -0.73 -7.65
C LYS A 33 17.46 0.28 -8.68
N TYR A 34 16.15 0.52 -8.71
CA TYR A 34 15.58 1.49 -9.64
C TYR A 34 15.73 2.91 -9.11
N PHE A 35 16.33 3.78 -9.92
CA PHE A 35 16.47 5.19 -9.64
C PHE A 35 16.19 6.03 -10.89
N ASN A 36 15.39 7.09 -10.72
CA ASN A 36 15.12 8.12 -11.71
C ASN A 36 14.88 9.44 -10.99
N GLU A 37 15.62 10.50 -11.35
CA GLU A 37 15.54 11.82 -10.72
C GLU A 37 14.17 12.50 -10.76
N HIS A 38 13.24 12.01 -11.63
CA HIS A 38 11.88 12.54 -11.76
C HIS A 38 10.82 11.69 -11.03
N LYS A 39 11.25 10.61 -10.34
CA LYS A 39 10.37 9.68 -9.63
C LYS A 39 10.45 9.83 -8.11
N ASP A 40 10.50 11.10 -7.66
CA ASP A 40 10.45 11.41 -6.24
C ASP A 40 9.11 11.02 -5.60
N PRO A 41 9.09 10.76 -4.29
CA PRO A 41 7.88 10.50 -3.52
C PRO A 41 6.79 11.58 -3.71
N PHE A 42 5.54 11.17 -3.52
CA PHE A 42 4.41 12.09 -3.48
C PHE A 42 3.98 12.35 -2.03
N GLY A 43 4.53 13.40 -1.43
CA GLY A 43 4.37 13.66 0.00
C GLY A 43 4.93 12.49 0.82
N ASN A 44 4.14 11.96 1.74
CA ASN A 44 4.54 10.82 2.57
C ASN A 44 4.44 9.46 1.86
N LEU A 45 3.82 9.41 0.68
CA LEU A 45 3.72 8.19 -0.13
C LEU A 45 5.00 8.01 -0.94
N TYR A 46 5.82 7.01 -0.59
CA TYR A 46 7.13 6.83 -1.20
C TYR A 46 7.37 5.47 -1.85
N VAL A 47 6.51 4.48 -1.60
CA VAL A 47 6.52 3.21 -2.33
C VAL A 47 5.11 2.91 -2.86
N VAL A 48 5.02 2.63 -4.15
CA VAL A 48 3.86 2.01 -4.80
C VAL A 48 4.41 1.04 -5.83
N ASN A 49 4.50 -0.21 -5.43
CA ASN A 49 5.05 -1.29 -6.23
C ASN A 49 3.99 -2.33 -6.56
N ASP A 50 4.10 -2.87 -7.76
CA ASP A 50 3.32 -3.99 -8.27
C ASP A 50 4.30 -5.16 -8.46
N ASP A 51 4.26 -6.08 -7.52
CA ASP A 51 5.26 -7.12 -7.33
C ASP A 51 4.73 -8.49 -7.75
N THR A 52 5.60 -9.24 -8.42
CA THR A 52 5.34 -10.65 -8.79
C THR A 52 6.47 -11.51 -8.23
N LEU A 53 6.12 -12.58 -7.53
CA LEU A 53 7.05 -13.46 -6.83
C LEU A 53 6.79 -14.92 -7.19
N ASP A 54 7.84 -15.62 -7.59
CA ASP A 54 7.77 -17.04 -7.97
C ASP A 54 7.59 -17.95 -6.75
N GLY A 55 7.14 -19.18 -7.01
CA GLY A 55 6.84 -20.19 -6.01
C GLY A 55 7.98 -20.47 -5.04
N GLY A 56 7.69 -20.51 -3.74
CA GLY A 56 8.66 -20.79 -2.68
C GLY A 56 9.73 -19.71 -2.48
N ARG A 57 9.65 -18.58 -3.18
CA ARG A 57 10.62 -17.48 -3.05
C ARG A 57 10.19 -16.48 -1.99
N SER A 58 11.18 -15.76 -1.46
CA SER A 58 10.98 -14.75 -0.43
C SER A 58 11.72 -13.47 -0.74
N LEU A 59 11.10 -12.34 -0.40
CA LEU A 59 11.69 -11.01 -0.39
C LEU A 59 11.95 -10.60 1.05
N ARG A 60 13.14 -10.07 1.33
CA ARG A 60 13.48 -9.46 2.62
C ARG A 60 13.77 -7.99 2.42
N MET A 61 13.17 -7.17 3.25
CA MET A 61 13.29 -5.72 3.19
C MET A 61 13.47 -5.14 4.59
N ILE A 62 14.19 -4.02 4.65
CA ILE A 62 14.37 -3.22 5.86
C ILE A 62 13.57 -1.95 5.69
N ILE A 63 12.85 -1.55 6.72
CA ILE A 63 12.09 -0.30 6.76
C ILE A 63 13.07 0.82 7.12
N GLU A 64 13.35 1.69 6.15
CA GLU A 64 14.35 2.77 6.29
C GLU A 64 13.84 3.93 7.15
N GLU A 65 12.53 4.18 7.13
CA GLU A 65 11.84 5.20 7.90
C GLU A 65 10.59 4.61 8.53
N HIS A 66 10.17 5.12 9.70
CA HIS A 66 8.91 4.69 10.32
C HIS A 66 7.75 4.82 9.32
N SER A 67 7.06 3.74 9.02
CA SER A 67 6.14 3.67 7.89
C SER A 67 4.92 2.81 8.15
N TYR A 68 3.82 3.23 7.54
CA TYR A 68 2.70 2.33 7.29
C TYR A 68 2.97 1.55 6.01
N VAL A 69 3.03 0.22 6.13
CA VAL A 69 3.20 -0.70 5.00
C VAL A 69 1.87 -1.40 4.73
N ILE A 70 1.37 -1.26 3.52
CA ILE A 70 0.11 -1.82 3.07
C ILE A 70 0.41 -2.90 2.04
N LEU A 71 -0.03 -4.13 2.32
CA LEU A 71 0.13 -5.28 1.45
C LEU A 71 -1.24 -5.72 0.92
N VAL A 72 -1.36 -5.80 -0.41
CA VAL A 72 -2.61 -6.15 -1.09
C VAL A 72 -2.33 -7.23 -2.13
N PRO A 73 -2.53 -8.51 -1.83
CA PRO A 73 -2.49 -9.56 -2.84
C PRO A 73 -3.56 -9.37 -3.89
N VAL A 74 -3.14 -9.38 -5.16
CA VAL A 74 -4.02 -9.28 -6.34
C VAL A 74 -4.35 -10.67 -6.87
N ALA A 75 -3.34 -11.57 -6.86
CA ALA A 75 -3.49 -12.95 -7.26
C ALA A 75 -2.73 -13.88 -6.30
N GLY A 76 -3.38 -14.94 -5.85
CA GLY A 76 -2.81 -15.91 -4.91
C GLY A 76 -2.84 -15.43 -3.46
N ALA A 77 -1.79 -15.76 -2.72
CA ALA A 77 -1.60 -15.36 -1.34
C ALA A 77 -0.11 -15.14 -1.05
N ILE A 78 0.21 -14.29 -0.08
CA ILE A 78 1.57 -14.07 0.42
C ILE A 78 1.63 -14.39 1.91
N ALA A 79 2.72 -14.99 2.36
CA ALA A 79 3.04 -15.13 3.77
C ALA A 79 3.93 -13.94 4.18
N TYR A 80 3.53 -13.25 5.23
CA TYR A 80 4.26 -12.14 5.84
C TYR A 80 4.83 -12.58 7.18
N LYS A 81 6.05 -12.17 7.48
CA LYS A 81 6.60 -12.18 8.83
C LYS A 81 7.55 -11.01 9.06
N ASP A 82 7.73 -10.61 10.31
CA ASP A 82 8.68 -9.58 10.72
C ASP A 82 9.65 -10.09 11.79
N ASN A 83 10.64 -9.26 12.12
CA ASN A 83 11.63 -9.59 13.17
C ASN A 83 11.09 -9.44 14.61
N LEU A 84 9.84 -9.00 14.79
CA LEU A 84 9.16 -8.93 16.08
C LEU A 84 8.33 -10.20 16.37
N GLY A 85 8.31 -11.15 15.43
CA GLY A 85 7.58 -12.42 15.55
C GLY A 85 6.13 -12.36 15.04
N ASN A 86 5.69 -11.26 14.46
CA ASN A 86 4.40 -11.21 13.80
C ASN A 86 4.45 -11.95 12.46
N GLN A 87 3.40 -12.71 12.18
CA GLN A 87 3.26 -13.43 10.92
C GLN A 87 1.79 -13.58 10.52
N ASN A 88 1.52 -13.50 9.24
CA ASN A 88 0.18 -13.69 8.68
C ASN A 88 0.26 -14.31 7.28
N LEU A 89 -0.79 -15.03 6.90
CA LEU A 89 -1.09 -15.39 5.53
C LEU A 89 -2.16 -14.42 5.01
N ILE A 90 -1.85 -13.70 3.94
CA ILE A 90 -2.70 -12.69 3.33
C ILE A 90 -3.10 -13.18 1.94
N ALA A 91 -4.37 -13.40 1.70
CA ALA A 91 -4.88 -13.88 0.41
C ALA A 91 -5.47 -12.74 -0.43
N ALA A 92 -5.65 -12.98 -1.73
CA ALA A 92 -6.43 -12.09 -2.59
C ALA A 92 -7.83 -11.86 -1.98
N GLY A 93 -8.29 -10.61 -1.96
CA GLY A 93 -9.49 -10.18 -1.22
C GLY A 93 -9.22 -9.77 0.24
N GLN A 94 -7.97 -9.76 0.65
CA GLN A 94 -7.53 -9.25 1.94
C GLN A 94 -6.51 -8.12 1.78
N ILE A 95 -6.43 -7.25 2.75
CA ILE A 95 -5.45 -6.18 2.87
C ILE A 95 -4.85 -6.20 4.27
N GLN A 96 -3.54 -6.13 4.35
CA GLN A 96 -2.79 -6.02 5.59
C GLN A 96 -2.23 -4.61 5.70
N VAL A 97 -2.49 -3.93 6.82
CA VAL A 97 -1.87 -2.64 7.14
C VAL A 97 -0.99 -2.84 8.37
N LEU A 98 0.29 -2.52 8.23
CA LEU A 98 1.33 -2.67 9.24
C LEU A 98 1.84 -1.27 9.62
N ASP A 99 2.04 -1.03 10.91
CA ASP A 99 2.72 0.14 11.44
C ASP A 99 4.11 -0.33 11.91
N LEU A 100 5.15 -0.01 11.13
CA LEU A 100 6.49 -0.56 11.28
C LEU A 100 7.49 0.55 11.61
N ALA A 101 8.22 0.35 12.70
CA ALA A 101 9.30 1.25 13.07
C ALA A 101 10.46 1.19 12.04
N LYS A 102 11.26 2.24 12.02
CA LYS A 102 12.56 2.22 11.33
C LYS A 102 13.38 1.01 11.78
N ASP A 103 14.15 0.44 10.85
CA ASP A 103 14.98 -0.75 11.02
C ASP A 103 14.22 -2.06 11.28
N ALA A 104 12.87 -2.05 11.22
CA ALA A 104 12.10 -3.27 11.19
C ALA A 104 12.45 -4.08 9.93
N MET A 105 12.61 -5.39 10.10
CA MET A 105 12.82 -6.31 8.98
C MET A 105 11.53 -7.06 8.69
N ILE A 106 11.15 -7.08 7.42
CA ILE A 106 10.00 -7.83 6.92
C ILE A 106 10.45 -8.87 5.88
N GLU A 107 9.77 -10.00 5.87
CA GLU A 107 9.91 -11.03 4.84
C GLU A 107 8.53 -11.35 4.27
N ILE A 108 8.42 -11.27 2.93
CA ILE A 108 7.24 -11.65 2.17
C ILE A 108 7.60 -12.88 1.35
N THR A 109 6.85 -13.95 1.52
CA THR A 109 7.08 -15.23 0.86
C THR A 109 5.89 -15.62 0.01
N ASN A 110 6.14 -16.17 -1.18
CA ASN A 110 5.13 -16.94 -1.89
C ASN A 110 5.03 -18.34 -1.23
N PRO A 111 3.92 -18.65 -0.53
CA PRO A 111 3.78 -19.89 0.22
C PRO A 111 3.54 -21.13 -0.66
N PHE A 112 3.24 -20.94 -1.93
CA PHE A 112 3.04 -22.02 -2.89
C PHE A 112 4.38 -22.54 -3.39
N LYS A 113 4.48 -23.83 -3.66
CA LYS A 113 5.72 -24.44 -4.19
C LYS A 113 5.97 -24.02 -5.64
N GLU A 114 4.93 -23.80 -6.40
CA GLU A 114 4.93 -23.48 -7.81
C GLU A 114 3.91 -22.37 -8.08
N GLY A 115 4.11 -21.67 -9.21
CA GLY A 115 3.24 -20.59 -9.66
C GLY A 115 3.59 -19.22 -9.05
N LEU A 116 3.12 -18.20 -9.72
CA LEU A 116 3.37 -16.81 -9.38
C LEU A 116 2.29 -16.26 -8.43
N VAL A 117 2.70 -15.41 -7.52
CA VAL A 117 1.77 -14.52 -6.80
C VAL A 117 2.03 -13.09 -7.22
N ASN A 118 0.96 -12.29 -7.25
CA ASN A 118 1.05 -10.86 -7.54
C ASN A 118 0.43 -10.07 -6.39
N PHE A 119 1.10 -9.02 -5.94
CA PHE A 119 0.65 -8.18 -4.84
C PHE A 119 1.16 -6.75 -4.98
N LEU A 120 0.40 -5.81 -4.42
CA LEU A 120 0.82 -4.42 -4.31
C LEU A 120 1.47 -4.17 -2.95
N GLN A 121 2.54 -3.38 -2.96
CA GLN A 121 3.14 -2.76 -1.78
C GLN A 121 2.94 -1.25 -1.85
N ILE A 122 2.38 -0.67 -0.78
CA ILE A 122 2.19 0.76 -0.65
C ILE A 122 2.76 1.19 0.69
N TRP A 123 3.76 2.09 0.69
CA TRP A 123 4.42 2.53 1.90
C TRP A 123 4.26 4.04 2.08
N ILE A 124 3.86 4.44 3.28
CA ILE A 124 3.57 5.82 3.65
C ILE A 124 4.38 6.15 4.90
N THR A 125 5.25 7.16 4.85
CA THR A 125 6.01 7.62 6.03
C THR A 125 5.06 8.06 7.14
N ALA A 126 5.34 7.65 8.36
CA ALA A 126 4.56 8.01 9.54
C ALA A 126 5.28 9.10 10.34
N ASP A 127 4.56 10.18 10.66
CA ASP A 127 5.11 11.33 11.40
C ASP A 127 5.34 11.03 12.89
N LYS A 128 4.68 10.00 13.44
CA LYS A 128 4.73 9.65 14.87
C LYS A 128 4.88 8.16 15.05
N VAL A 129 5.88 7.77 15.82
CA VAL A 129 6.05 6.40 16.29
C VAL A 129 4.95 6.13 17.32
N LYS A 130 4.12 5.12 17.09
CA LYS A 130 3.25 4.56 18.13
C LYS A 130 4.09 3.59 18.97
N GLU A 131 3.83 3.56 20.27
CA GLU A 131 4.55 2.67 21.20
C GLU A 131 4.33 1.18 20.91
N THR A 132 3.28 0.84 20.17
CA THR A 132 2.94 -0.53 19.78
C THR A 132 2.75 -0.63 18.27
N ALA A 133 3.50 -1.51 17.63
CA ALA A 133 3.28 -1.89 16.25
C ALA A 133 1.85 -2.45 16.10
N THR A 134 1.08 -1.87 15.21
CA THR A 134 -0.28 -2.35 14.93
C THR A 134 -0.31 -3.08 13.59
N SER A 135 -0.95 -4.23 13.58
CA SER A 135 -1.15 -5.04 12.40
C SER A 135 -2.64 -5.30 12.23
N ASN A 136 -3.21 -4.82 11.13
CA ASN A 136 -4.63 -4.95 10.86
C ASN A 136 -4.83 -5.71 9.55
N LEU A 137 -5.46 -6.88 9.61
CA LEU A 137 -5.86 -7.68 8.46
C LEU A 137 -7.37 -7.50 8.23
N LEU A 138 -7.75 -7.03 7.06
CA LEU A 138 -9.14 -6.80 6.67
C LEU A 138 -9.48 -7.59 5.42
N THR A 139 -10.73 -8.00 5.32
CA THR A 139 -11.27 -8.70 4.14
C THR A 139 -12.22 -7.78 3.39
N TYR A 140 -12.16 -7.80 2.06
CA TYR A 140 -13.04 -7.05 1.18
C TYR A 140 -13.52 -7.91 0.01
N ASP A 141 -14.69 -7.56 -0.54
CA ASP A 141 -15.22 -8.17 -1.75
C ASP A 141 -15.54 -7.09 -2.79
N VAL A 142 -14.67 -6.96 -3.78
CA VAL A 142 -14.84 -5.98 -4.88
C VAL A 142 -16.03 -6.30 -5.79
N ASN A 143 -16.54 -7.52 -5.77
CA ASN A 143 -17.69 -7.91 -6.60
C ASN A 143 -19.02 -7.52 -5.96
N LYS A 144 -19.03 -7.24 -4.66
CA LYS A 144 -20.26 -6.86 -3.95
C LYS A 144 -20.78 -5.48 -4.36
N TYR A 145 -19.85 -4.58 -4.77
CA TYR A 145 -20.19 -3.21 -5.15
C TYR A 145 -19.44 -2.85 -6.43
N LEU A 146 -19.96 -3.31 -7.57
CA LEU A 146 -19.40 -2.96 -8.88
C LEU A 146 -19.51 -1.45 -9.14
N ASP A 147 -18.54 -0.90 -9.85
CA ASP A 147 -18.46 0.50 -10.24
C ASP A 147 -18.51 1.50 -9.07
N SER A 148 -18.06 1.04 -7.89
CA SER A 148 -18.02 1.84 -6.68
C SER A 148 -16.74 1.63 -5.89
N LEU A 149 -16.30 2.66 -5.16
CA LEU A 149 -15.20 2.58 -4.22
C LEU A 149 -15.70 2.10 -2.86
N ILE A 150 -15.12 1.02 -2.38
CA ILE A 150 -15.35 0.50 -1.03
C ILE A 150 -14.25 1.07 -0.13
N LYS A 151 -14.64 1.80 0.90
CA LYS A 151 -13.70 2.28 1.91
C LYS A 151 -13.32 1.11 2.82
N ILE A 152 -12.04 0.76 2.82
CA ILE A 152 -11.49 -0.34 3.65
C ILE A 152 -10.96 0.23 4.97
N PHE A 153 -10.27 1.38 4.93
CA PHE A 153 -9.64 1.99 6.08
C PHE A 153 -9.89 3.51 6.16
N PRO A 154 -10.06 4.09 7.37
CA PRO A 154 -10.37 3.42 8.63
C PRO A 154 -11.73 2.75 8.58
N GLU A 155 -11.92 1.66 9.29
CA GLU A 155 -13.26 1.09 9.49
C GLU A 155 -14.18 2.10 10.16
N SER A 156 -15.46 2.09 9.78
CA SER A 156 -16.46 3.06 10.25
C SER A 156 -16.72 3.02 11.76
N SER A 157 -16.18 2.02 12.48
CA SER A 157 -16.47 1.71 13.88
C SER A 157 -15.24 1.55 14.79
N GLY A 158 -14.01 1.80 14.31
CA GLY A 158 -12.79 1.55 15.10
C GLY A 158 -12.01 2.82 15.47
N SER A 159 -11.37 2.81 16.64
CA SER A 159 -10.55 3.90 17.20
C SER A 159 -9.17 4.08 16.58
N SER A 160 -8.85 3.44 15.47
CA SER A 160 -7.55 3.59 14.81
C SER A 160 -7.56 4.80 13.87
N SER A 161 -7.02 5.92 14.36
CA SER A 161 -6.79 7.10 13.52
C SER A 161 -5.55 6.92 12.64
N LEU A 162 -5.70 6.26 11.49
CA LEU A 162 -4.68 6.34 10.45
C LEU A 162 -4.78 7.71 9.74
N PRO A 163 -3.64 8.32 9.36
CA PRO A 163 -3.63 9.63 8.68
C PRO A 163 -4.09 9.57 7.22
N PHE A 164 -4.52 8.42 6.74
CA PHE A 164 -4.95 8.18 5.36
C PHE A 164 -6.20 7.31 5.30
N THR A 165 -6.81 7.30 4.12
CA THR A 165 -7.93 6.39 3.79
C THR A 165 -7.50 5.45 2.68
N VAL A 166 -7.85 4.17 2.80
CA VAL A 166 -7.70 3.19 1.73
C VAL A 166 -9.06 2.82 1.22
N SER A 167 -9.22 2.91 -0.09
CA SER A 167 -10.44 2.46 -0.78
C SER A 167 -10.05 1.58 -1.96
N ILE A 168 -10.87 0.58 -2.24
CA ILE A 168 -10.69 -0.33 -3.37
C ILE A 168 -11.98 -0.43 -4.16
N GLY A 169 -11.91 -0.66 -5.45
CA GLY A 169 -13.08 -0.83 -6.30
C GLY A 169 -12.78 -1.63 -7.55
N LYS A 170 -13.81 -2.26 -8.10
CA LYS A 170 -13.78 -2.92 -9.39
C LYS A 170 -14.74 -2.19 -10.33
N PHE A 171 -14.20 -1.67 -11.42
CA PHE A 171 -14.93 -0.87 -12.37
C PHE A 171 -15.09 -1.61 -13.71
N SER A 172 -16.27 -1.55 -14.28
CA SER A 172 -16.51 -1.94 -15.66
C SER A 172 -15.86 -0.94 -16.62
N GLY A 173 -15.61 -1.36 -17.85
CA GLY A 173 -15.03 -0.45 -18.85
C GLY A 173 -15.88 0.81 -19.02
N ARG A 174 -15.26 2.00 -18.97
CA ARG A 174 -15.87 3.35 -19.07
C ARG A 174 -16.76 3.75 -17.87
N ALA A 175 -16.73 3.02 -16.75
CA ALA A 175 -17.36 3.48 -15.53
C ALA A 175 -16.52 4.59 -14.86
N GLU A 176 -17.22 5.58 -14.28
CA GLU A 176 -16.60 6.71 -13.59
C GLU A 176 -17.00 6.71 -12.12
N ASN A 177 -16.10 7.20 -11.26
CA ASN A 177 -16.41 7.45 -9.86
C ASN A 177 -15.88 8.84 -9.46
N LEU A 178 -16.65 9.55 -8.65
CA LEU A 178 -16.26 10.85 -8.13
C LEU A 178 -15.69 10.71 -6.71
N ILE A 179 -14.44 11.12 -6.53
CA ILE A 179 -13.80 11.17 -5.23
C ILE A 179 -13.84 12.62 -4.73
N PHE A 180 -14.55 12.84 -3.61
CA PHE A 180 -14.60 14.13 -2.94
C PHE A 180 -13.54 14.17 -1.84
N PHE A 181 -12.53 15.02 -2.00
CA PHE A 181 -11.58 15.33 -0.94
C PHE A 181 -12.15 16.44 -0.06
N LYS A 182 -12.33 16.16 1.24
CA LYS A 182 -12.53 17.23 2.23
C LYS A 182 -11.16 17.89 2.47
N PRO A 183 -11.00 19.20 2.22
CA PRO A 183 -9.77 19.88 2.64
C PRO A 183 -9.64 19.75 4.16
N LEU A 184 -8.44 19.44 4.65
CA LEU A 184 -8.13 19.57 6.07
C LEU A 184 -8.48 21.01 6.48
N GLN A 185 -9.40 21.18 7.42
CA GLN A 185 -9.57 22.45 8.10
C GLN A 185 -8.34 22.67 8.97
N THR A 186 -7.39 23.44 8.47
CA THR A 186 -6.41 24.09 9.33
C THR A 186 -7.19 25.12 10.15
N SER A 187 -7.54 24.76 11.39
CA SER A 187 -7.99 25.71 12.39
C SER A 187 -6.78 26.56 12.78
N LEU A 188 -6.65 27.71 12.14
CA LEU A 188 -5.86 28.81 12.70
C LEU A 188 -6.57 29.26 13.97
N MET A 189 -6.11 28.79 15.11
CA MET A 189 -6.41 29.44 16.39
C MET A 189 -5.58 30.71 16.43
N GLY A 190 -6.18 31.81 16.02
CA GLY A 190 -5.69 33.15 16.35
C GLY A 190 -5.85 33.34 17.85
N GLY A 191 -4.76 33.28 18.60
CA GLY A 191 -4.68 33.81 19.94
C GLY A 191 -4.52 35.34 19.87
N PHE A 192 -5.40 36.05 20.54
CA PHE A 192 -5.20 37.42 20.98
C PHE A 192 -4.37 37.39 22.26
#